data_3c26984e4565da76b7417c42c15e5cda
#
_entry.id   3c26984e4565da76b7417c42c15e5cda
#
_cell.length_a   1.000
_cell.length_b   1.000
_cell.length_c   1.000
_cell.angle_alpha   90.00
_cell.angle_beta   90.00
_cell.angle_gamma   90.00
#
_symmetry.space_group_name_H-M   'P 1'
#
loop_
_entity.id
_entity.type
_entity.pdbx_description
1 polymer ?
#
loop_
_entity_poly.entity_id
_entity_poly.type
_entity_poly.pdbx_seq_one_letter_code
_entity_poly.pdbx_strand_id
1 'polypeptide(L)'
;SISEQIESTHESFEAGATICHAHVRNEDETPTSDPEKFALLKEGISKHCQDMIIQFSTGGRSGSGKERGGMLPLKPDMASLSVGSNNFPTRVYENSPELILWLAEQMRIHKIMPEVEAFDLSHIINAIDMHSKGLLFGDLYVQFVMGIKNAMPADFDVFEYYVKTVDRLLPKSLWCGAGIGKNQRILNEWCIKLGGHVRTGLEDNIRIDKETLAPSNASLVKIAKEICEQYNRPIASWKKAREILELG
;
A
#
# COMPACT_ATOMS: atom_id res chain seq x y z
N SER A 1 7.85 18.25 -5.10
CA SER A 1 6.77 19.19 -4.68
C SER A 1 5.41 18.50 -4.66
N ILE A 2 4.43 19.08 -3.98
CA ILE A 2 3.03 18.59 -3.97
C ILE A 2 2.43 18.62 -5.38
N SER A 3 2.74 19.65 -6.18
CA SER A 3 2.26 19.75 -7.57
C SER A 3 2.72 18.58 -8.43
N GLU A 4 4.00 18.22 -8.38
CA GLU A 4 4.55 17.05 -9.10
C GLU A 4 3.93 15.75 -8.64
N GLN A 5 3.64 15.60 -7.33
CA GLN A 5 2.95 14.42 -6.82
C GLN A 5 1.51 14.32 -7.35
N ILE A 6 0.78 15.44 -7.42
CA ILE A 6 -0.57 15.49 -7.99
C ILE A 6 -0.52 15.13 -9.48
N GLU A 7 0.41 15.70 -10.25
CA GLU A 7 0.58 15.42 -11.69
C GLU A 7 0.91 13.93 -11.92
N SER A 8 1.89 13.39 -11.18
CA SER A 8 2.24 11.97 -11.26
C SER A 8 1.09 11.04 -10.89
N THR A 9 0.26 11.45 -9.91
CA THR A 9 -0.95 10.70 -9.53
C THR A 9 -1.99 10.74 -10.64
N HIS A 10 -2.20 11.90 -11.26
CA HIS A 10 -3.14 12.07 -12.37
C HIS A 10 -2.71 11.24 -13.61
N GLU A 11 -1.43 11.28 -13.98
CA GLU A 11 -0.91 10.41 -15.05
C GLU A 11 -1.12 8.92 -14.77
N SER A 12 -0.94 8.51 -13.51
CA SER A 12 -1.14 7.12 -13.07
C SER A 12 -2.62 6.74 -13.09
N PHE A 13 -3.51 7.65 -12.70
CA PHE A 13 -4.96 7.49 -12.78
C PHE A 13 -5.42 7.29 -14.24
N GLU A 14 -4.97 8.14 -15.16
CA GLU A 14 -5.24 7.99 -16.60
C GLU A 14 -4.67 6.69 -17.19
N ALA A 15 -3.57 6.18 -16.62
CA ALA A 15 -3.00 4.88 -16.99
C ALA A 15 -3.81 3.69 -16.46
N GLY A 16 -4.74 3.90 -15.49
CA GLY A 16 -5.65 2.91 -14.94
C GLY A 16 -5.45 2.56 -13.45
N ALA A 17 -4.61 3.30 -12.72
CA ALA A 17 -4.51 3.15 -11.27
C ALA A 17 -5.80 3.62 -10.58
N THR A 18 -6.25 2.89 -9.56
CA THR A 18 -7.51 3.18 -8.83
C THR A 18 -7.28 3.56 -7.39
N ILE A 19 -6.11 3.24 -6.84
CA ILE A 19 -5.69 3.60 -5.48
C ILE A 19 -4.35 4.34 -5.58
N CYS A 20 -4.25 5.49 -4.90
CA CYS A 20 -3.00 6.21 -4.73
C CYS A 20 -2.48 6.01 -3.31
N HIS A 21 -1.35 5.31 -3.16
CA HIS A 21 -0.58 5.28 -1.92
C HIS A 21 0.35 6.48 -1.87
N ALA A 22 0.22 7.34 -0.87
CA ALA A 22 0.86 8.64 -0.86
C ALA A 22 1.72 8.88 0.39
N HIS A 23 2.88 9.49 0.14
CA HIS A 23 3.74 10.14 1.13
C HIS A 23 3.87 11.62 0.78
N VAL A 24 4.26 12.44 1.74
CA VAL A 24 4.61 13.84 1.48
C VAL A 24 6.04 14.14 1.90
N ARG A 25 6.61 15.20 1.34
CA ARG A 25 7.99 15.61 1.57
C ARG A 25 8.07 17.09 1.94
N ASN A 26 9.11 17.44 2.69
CA ASN A 26 9.53 18.82 2.89
C ASN A 26 10.14 19.40 1.60
N GLU A 27 10.40 20.70 1.59
CA GLU A 27 11.02 21.39 0.43
C GLU A 27 12.43 20.88 0.13
N ASP A 28 13.15 20.38 1.14
CA ASP A 28 14.45 19.74 1.03
C ASP A 28 14.37 18.25 0.62
N GLU A 29 13.18 17.80 0.20
CA GLU A 29 12.88 16.42 -0.19
C GLU A 29 12.93 15.38 0.94
N THR A 30 13.15 15.77 2.17
CA THR A 30 13.05 14.83 3.30
C THR A 30 11.60 14.39 3.53
N PRO A 31 11.36 13.11 3.88
CA PRO A 31 10.02 12.64 4.21
C PRO A 31 9.44 13.36 5.43
N THR A 32 8.13 13.61 5.43
CA THR A 32 7.44 14.22 6.58
C THR A 32 6.06 13.60 6.79
N SER A 33 5.53 13.73 8.01
CA SER A 33 4.13 13.39 8.35
C SER A 33 3.26 14.65 8.50
N ASP A 34 3.67 15.79 7.95
CA ASP A 34 2.99 17.07 8.05
C ASP A 34 1.54 16.98 7.51
N PRO A 35 0.52 17.18 8.39
CA PRO A 35 -0.88 17.10 7.98
C PRO A 35 -1.29 18.16 6.95
N GLU A 36 -0.67 19.34 6.96
CA GLU A 36 -1.00 20.41 6.00
C GLU A 36 -0.61 20.01 4.58
N LYS A 37 0.56 19.36 4.42
CA LYS A 37 1.01 18.85 3.14
C LYS A 37 0.12 17.71 2.64
N PHE A 38 -0.31 16.81 3.52
CA PHE A 38 -1.28 15.77 3.19
C PHE A 38 -2.64 16.35 2.78
N ALA A 39 -3.09 17.43 3.44
CA ALA A 39 -4.34 18.12 3.08
C ALA A 39 -4.28 18.71 1.67
N LEU A 40 -3.18 19.40 1.32
CA LEU A 40 -2.95 19.95 -0.02
C LEU A 40 -2.88 18.84 -1.08
N LEU A 41 -2.19 17.75 -0.78
CA LEU A 41 -2.11 16.61 -1.70
C LEU A 41 -3.48 15.98 -1.93
N LYS A 42 -4.25 15.74 -0.85
CA LYS A 42 -5.61 15.19 -0.93
C LYS A 42 -6.54 16.07 -1.76
N GLU A 43 -6.52 17.39 -1.52
CA GLU A 43 -7.32 18.34 -2.28
C GLU A 43 -7.00 18.28 -3.78
N GLY A 44 -5.70 18.31 -4.11
CA GLY A 44 -5.24 18.23 -5.51
C GLY A 44 -5.62 16.92 -6.18
N ILE A 45 -5.43 15.78 -5.53
CA ILE A 45 -5.84 14.47 -6.07
C ILE A 45 -7.35 14.44 -6.27
N SER A 46 -8.15 14.85 -5.28
CA SER A 46 -9.61 14.85 -5.38
C SER A 46 -10.13 15.73 -6.51
N LYS A 47 -9.41 16.81 -6.83
CA LYS A 47 -9.76 17.74 -7.92
C LYS A 47 -9.45 17.18 -9.31
N HIS A 48 -8.34 16.46 -9.46
CA HIS A 48 -7.83 16.03 -10.76
C HIS A 48 -8.03 14.54 -11.06
N CYS A 49 -8.24 13.71 -10.04
CA CYS A 49 -8.45 12.27 -10.15
C CYS A 49 -9.78 11.92 -9.49
N GLN A 50 -10.88 12.20 -10.18
CA GLN A 50 -12.22 12.06 -9.61
C GLN A 50 -12.44 10.66 -9.04
N ASP A 51 -12.82 10.61 -7.75
CA ASP A 51 -13.17 9.39 -7.02
C ASP A 51 -12.05 8.33 -6.89
N MET A 52 -10.79 8.67 -7.23
CA MET A 52 -9.63 7.85 -6.94
C MET A 52 -9.54 7.59 -5.42
N ILE A 53 -9.30 6.35 -5.04
CA ILE A 53 -9.12 5.96 -3.65
C ILE A 53 -7.79 6.52 -3.15
N ILE A 54 -7.83 7.32 -2.09
CA ILE A 54 -6.64 7.95 -1.50
C ILE A 54 -6.23 7.18 -0.26
N GLN A 55 -5.01 6.66 -0.26
CA GLN A 55 -4.39 5.99 0.86
C GLN A 55 -3.20 6.79 1.36
N PHE A 56 -3.19 7.14 2.63
CA PHE A 56 -2.05 7.78 3.27
C PHE A 56 -1.13 6.78 3.95
N SER A 57 0.17 6.97 3.79
CA SER A 57 1.15 6.16 4.48
C SER A 57 1.34 6.61 5.92
N THR A 58 1.21 5.68 6.87
CA THR A 58 1.65 5.87 8.26
C THR A 58 3.05 5.32 8.50
N GLY A 59 3.84 5.12 7.45
CA GLY A 59 5.17 4.53 7.51
C GLY A 59 6.19 5.35 8.29
N GLY A 60 7.14 4.68 8.96
CA GLY A 60 8.16 5.31 9.81
C GLY A 60 9.29 6.03 9.08
N ARG A 61 9.17 6.29 7.76
CA ARG A 61 10.11 7.16 7.04
C ARG A 61 9.88 8.64 7.36
N SER A 62 8.62 9.00 7.65
CA SER A 62 8.13 10.38 7.71
C SER A 62 8.03 10.93 9.13
N GLY A 63 8.31 10.12 10.15
CA GLY A 63 8.20 10.54 11.56
C GLY A 63 8.32 9.35 12.51
N SER A 64 8.19 9.63 13.79
CA SER A 64 8.27 8.65 14.88
C SER A 64 6.97 8.60 15.70
N GLY A 65 6.69 7.45 16.30
CA GLY A 65 5.55 7.30 17.21
C GLY A 65 4.23 7.81 16.61
N LYS A 66 3.45 8.54 17.40
CA LYS A 66 2.10 9.00 17.05
C LYS A 66 2.08 10.10 15.97
N GLU A 67 3.19 10.77 15.70
CA GLU A 67 3.29 11.73 14.58
C GLU A 67 2.90 11.09 13.24
N ARG A 68 3.20 9.79 13.09
CA ARG A 68 2.88 9.00 11.89
C ARG A 68 1.39 8.91 11.57
N GLY A 69 0.52 9.20 12.52
CA GLY A 69 -0.93 9.23 12.35
C GLY A 69 -1.53 10.64 12.38
N GLY A 70 -0.72 11.69 12.40
CA GLY A 70 -1.18 13.08 12.52
C GLY A 70 -2.12 13.53 11.40
N MET A 71 -2.03 12.90 10.22
CA MET A 71 -2.88 13.21 9.06
C MET A 71 -4.19 12.40 9.00
N LEU A 72 -4.40 11.41 9.87
CA LEU A 72 -5.61 10.57 9.85
C LEU A 72 -6.91 11.36 10.07
N PRO A 73 -6.95 12.47 10.85
CA PRO A 73 -8.13 13.33 10.91
C PRO A 73 -8.59 13.93 9.58
N LEU A 74 -7.74 13.93 8.54
CA LEU A 74 -8.12 14.34 7.18
C LEU A 74 -9.00 13.30 6.47
N LYS A 75 -9.20 12.12 7.06
CA LYS A 75 -10.06 11.04 6.58
C LYS A 75 -9.76 10.65 5.13
N PRO A 76 -8.56 10.13 4.83
CA PRO A 76 -8.35 9.43 3.57
C PRO A 76 -9.26 8.19 3.52
N ASP A 77 -9.48 7.62 2.34
CA ASP A 77 -10.26 6.38 2.21
C ASP A 77 -9.56 5.21 2.92
N MET A 78 -8.24 5.14 2.80
CA MET A 78 -7.40 4.10 3.37
C MET A 78 -6.14 4.69 4.04
N ALA A 79 -5.53 3.92 4.91
CA ALA A 79 -4.18 4.21 5.40
C ALA A 79 -3.40 2.92 5.64
N SER A 80 -2.08 2.96 5.42
CA SER A 80 -1.24 1.80 5.69
C SER A 80 -1.07 1.55 7.20
N LEU A 81 -1.03 0.29 7.59
CA LEU A 81 -0.85 -0.14 8.98
C LEU A 81 0.13 -1.31 9.04
N SER A 82 1.38 -1.03 9.39
CA SER A 82 2.34 -2.08 9.68
C SER A 82 2.08 -2.67 11.06
N VAL A 83 1.82 -3.96 11.14
CA VAL A 83 1.40 -4.65 12.38
C VAL A 83 2.52 -5.41 13.07
N GLY A 84 3.77 -5.03 12.82
CA GLY A 84 4.96 -5.57 13.48
C GLY A 84 6.21 -4.80 13.12
N SER A 85 7.21 -4.85 13.99
CA SER A 85 8.54 -4.27 13.74
C SER A 85 9.38 -5.19 12.86
N ASN A 86 10.32 -4.59 12.10
CA ASN A 86 11.23 -5.35 11.26
C ASN A 86 12.65 -4.75 11.28
N ASN A 87 13.66 -5.62 11.23
CA ASN A 87 15.06 -5.21 11.15
C ASN A 87 15.48 -5.09 9.68
N PHE A 88 15.27 -3.92 9.09
CA PHE A 88 15.83 -3.64 7.77
C PHE A 88 17.37 -3.52 7.84
N PRO A 89 18.08 -3.64 6.71
CA PRO A 89 19.53 -3.72 6.71
C PRO A 89 20.25 -2.55 7.40
N THR A 90 19.64 -1.37 7.39
CA THR A 90 20.25 -0.13 7.87
C THR A 90 19.53 0.50 9.07
N ARG A 91 18.35 -0.02 9.43
CA ARG A 91 17.53 0.53 10.52
C ARG A 91 16.51 -0.46 11.02
N VAL A 92 16.06 -0.28 12.24
CA VAL A 92 14.82 -0.90 12.71
C VAL A 92 13.63 -0.12 12.15
N TYR A 93 12.70 -0.83 11.52
CA TYR A 93 11.37 -0.30 11.23
C TYR A 93 10.48 -0.58 12.43
N GLU A 94 10.42 0.40 13.32
CA GLU A 94 9.74 0.24 14.60
C GLU A 94 8.23 0.37 14.44
N ASN A 95 7.50 -0.63 14.93
CA ASN A 95 6.07 -0.66 15.08
C ASN A 95 5.76 -1.36 16.41
N SER A 96 5.82 -0.60 17.51
CA SER A 96 5.53 -1.14 18.83
C SER A 96 4.05 -1.53 18.94
N PRO A 97 3.69 -2.52 19.76
CA PRO A 97 2.28 -2.89 19.99
C PRO A 97 1.39 -1.70 20.38
N GLU A 98 1.91 -0.80 21.21
CA GLU A 98 1.18 0.42 21.61
C GLU A 98 0.88 1.32 20.41
N LEU A 99 1.87 1.55 19.53
CA LEU A 99 1.70 2.37 18.34
C LEU A 99 0.72 1.74 17.35
N ILE A 100 0.83 0.44 17.13
CA ILE A 100 -0.07 -0.32 16.24
C ILE A 100 -1.52 -0.16 16.71
N LEU A 101 -1.78 -0.39 18.00
CA LEU A 101 -3.11 -0.27 18.59
C LEU A 101 -3.64 1.16 18.48
N TRP A 102 -2.80 2.15 18.73
CA TRP A 102 -3.19 3.55 18.61
C TRP A 102 -3.54 3.92 17.16
N LEU A 103 -2.73 3.55 16.17
CA LEU A 103 -3.00 3.80 14.76
C LEU A 103 -4.29 3.10 14.31
N ALA A 104 -4.48 1.84 14.67
CA ALA A 104 -5.70 1.09 14.35
C ALA A 104 -6.95 1.76 14.95
N GLU A 105 -6.87 2.24 16.19
CA GLU A 105 -7.96 2.97 16.84
C GLU A 105 -8.24 4.32 16.15
N GLN A 106 -7.20 5.07 15.74
CA GLN A 106 -7.40 6.31 14.97
C GLN A 106 -8.08 6.03 13.62
N MET A 107 -7.67 4.97 12.91
CA MET A 107 -8.32 4.57 11.66
C MET A 107 -9.79 4.21 11.90
N ARG A 108 -10.10 3.48 12.98
CA ARG A 108 -11.47 3.15 13.37
C ARG A 108 -12.32 4.40 13.67
N ILE A 109 -11.80 5.34 14.47
CA ILE A 109 -12.48 6.61 14.84
C ILE A 109 -12.81 7.42 13.58
N HIS A 110 -11.89 7.50 12.65
CA HIS A 110 -12.04 8.29 11.43
C HIS A 110 -12.68 7.53 10.27
N LYS A 111 -13.03 6.23 10.46
CA LYS A 111 -13.63 5.34 9.44
C LYS A 111 -12.71 5.18 8.22
N ILE A 112 -11.43 5.01 8.44
CA ILE A 112 -10.40 4.81 7.44
C ILE A 112 -10.12 3.31 7.33
N MET A 113 -10.16 2.75 6.12
CA MET A 113 -9.85 1.34 5.91
C MET A 113 -8.33 1.10 6.09
N PRO A 114 -7.90 0.21 7.01
CA PRO A 114 -6.50 -0.14 7.15
C PRO A 114 -6.04 -1.05 6.00
N GLU A 115 -4.91 -0.71 5.35
CA GLU A 115 -4.13 -1.67 4.58
C GLU A 115 -3.06 -2.26 5.49
N VAL A 116 -3.17 -3.55 5.79
CA VAL A 116 -2.21 -4.25 6.64
C VAL A 116 -0.94 -4.54 5.85
N GLU A 117 0.14 -3.81 6.13
CA GLU A 117 1.46 -4.09 5.53
C GLU A 117 2.15 -5.23 6.27
N ALA A 118 2.35 -6.36 5.58
CA ALA A 118 3.03 -7.53 6.10
C ALA A 118 4.41 -7.68 5.47
N PHE A 119 5.45 -7.54 6.29
CA PHE A 119 6.86 -7.74 5.93
C PHE A 119 7.39 -9.11 6.38
N ASP A 120 6.59 -9.86 7.13
CA ASP A 120 6.91 -11.15 7.70
C ASP A 120 5.63 -11.94 7.98
N LEU A 121 5.73 -13.28 8.11
CA LEU A 121 4.60 -14.14 8.46
C LEU A 121 3.99 -13.74 9.81
N SER A 122 4.81 -13.34 10.78
CA SER A 122 4.36 -12.90 12.10
C SER A 122 3.41 -11.69 12.01
N HIS A 123 3.58 -10.82 11.03
CA HIS A 123 2.67 -9.69 10.79
C HIS A 123 1.29 -10.18 10.34
N ILE A 124 1.23 -11.18 9.46
CA ILE A 124 -0.04 -11.80 9.04
C ILE A 124 -0.76 -12.41 10.24
N ILE A 125 -0.03 -13.17 11.07
CA ILE A 125 -0.60 -13.80 12.28
C ILE A 125 -1.08 -12.75 13.29
N ASN A 126 -0.33 -11.66 13.47
CA ASN A 126 -0.75 -10.57 14.35
C ASN A 126 -2.01 -9.86 13.81
N ALA A 127 -2.11 -9.62 12.50
CA ALA A 127 -3.31 -9.06 11.89
C ALA A 127 -4.54 -9.93 12.12
N ILE A 128 -4.39 -11.26 12.01
CA ILE A 128 -5.45 -12.24 12.29
C ILE A 128 -5.89 -12.16 13.76
N ASP A 129 -4.95 -12.11 14.67
CA ASP A 129 -5.23 -11.99 16.12
C ASP A 129 -5.94 -10.65 16.42
N MET A 130 -5.46 -9.55 15.90
CA MET A 130 -6.08 -8.24 16.05
C MET A 130 -7.51 -8.20 15.48
N HIS A 131 -7.72 -8.80 14.30
CA HIS A 131 -9.05 -8.89 13.68
C HIS A 131 -10.00 -9.74 14.54
N SER A 132 -9.56 -10.88 15.02
CA SER A 132 -10.37 -11.76 15.91
C SER A 132 -10.79 -11.08 17.21
N LYS A 133 -10.02 -10.11 17.68
CA LYS A 133 -10.29 -9.28 18.87
C LYS A 133 -11.12 -8.03 18.56
N GLY A 134 -11.52 -7.82 17.30
CA GLY A 134 -12.26 -6.63 16.88
C GLY A 134 -11.45 -5.32 16.89
N LEU A 135 -10.12 -5.42 16.91
CA LEU A 135 -9.21 -4.27 16.86
C LEU A 135 -9.01 -3.76 15.40
N LEU A 136 -9.16 -4.65 14.43
CA LEU A 136 -9.29 -4.32 13.02
C LEU A 136 -10.72 -4.65 12.58
N PHE A 137 -11.34 -3.78 11.81
CA PHE A 137 -12.76 -3.89 11.42
C PHE A 137 -12.92 -4.14 9.92
N GLY A 138 -14.06 -4.70 9.54
CA GLY A 138 -14.37 -5.06 8.15
C GLY A 138 -13.54 -6.23 7.64
N ASP A 139 -13.67 -6.52 6.36
CA ASP A 139 -12.82 -7.49 5.68
C ASP A 139 -11.43 -6.87 5.47
N LEU A 140 -10.37 -7.60 5.82
CA LEU A 140 -9.02 -7.04 5.80
C LEU A 140 -8.49 -6.91 4.36
N TYR A 141 -7.70 -5.89 4.12
CA TYR A 141 -6.86 -5.74 2.94
C TYR A 141 -5.39 -5.91 3.36
N VAL A 142 -4.77 -7.01 2.91
CA VAL A 142 -3.41 -7.39 3.33
C VAL A 142 -2.44 -7.15 2.19
N GLN A 143 -1.39 -6.39 2.43
CA GLN A 143 -0.31 -6.18 1.47
C GLN A 143 0.92 -6.99 1.86
N PHE A 144 1.35 -7.90 0.97
CA PHE A 144 2.60 -8.65 1.12
C PHE A 144 3.75 -7.83 0.56
N VAL A 145 4.60 -7.27 1.42
CA VAL A 145 5.80 -6.52 1.01
C VAL A 145 6.98 -7.47 0.96
N MET A 146 7.46 -7.77 -0.24
CA MET A 146 8.44 -8.83 -0.48
C MET A 146 9.70 -8.35 -1.19
N GLY A 147 10.82 -9.00 -0.88
CA GLY A 147 12.10 -8.73 -1.52
C GLY A 147 12.99 -7.73 -0.80
N ILE A 148 12.61 -7.31 0.41
CA ILE A 148 13.50 -6.55 1.31
C ILE A 148 14.41 -7.53 2.05
N LYS A 149 15.69 -7.21 2.12
CA LYS A 149 16.64 -8.00 2.92
C LYS A 149 16.22 -8.02 4.40
N ASN A 150 16.29 -9.17 5.03
CA ASN A 150 15.85 -9.45 6.41
C ASN A 150 14.32 -9.37 6.63
N ALA A 151 13.54 -9.47 5.55
CA ALA A 151 12.08 -9.58 5.56
C ALA A 151 11.66 -10.74 4.64
N MET A 152 10.40 -10.79 4.22
CA MET A 152 9.91 -11.81 3.27
C MET A 152 10.71 -11.80 1.98
N PRO A 153 11.34 -12.92 1.57
CA PRO A 153 11.99 -13.02 0.28
C PRO A 153 10.95 -13.02 -0.85
N ALA A 154 11.30 -12.45 -2.00
CA ALA A 154 10.49 -12.58 -3.21
C ALA A 154 10.76 -13.96 -3.85
N ASP A 155 10.18 -14.99 -3.26
CA ASP A 155 10.19 -16.38 -3.65
C ASP A 155 8.76 -16.86 -3.84
N PHE A 156 8.47 -17.61 -4.90
CA PHE A 156 7.10 -17.98 -5.24
C PHE A 156 6.48 -18.92 -4.20
N ASP A 157 7.23 -19.88 -3.68
CA ASP A 157 6.69 -20.84 -2.70
C ASP A 157 6.34 -20.12 -1.39
N VAL A 158 7.16 -19.15 -0.99
CA VAL A 158 6.89 -18.28 0.17
C VAL A 158 5.64 -17.44 -0.08
N PHE A 159 5.55 -16.81 -1.25
CA PHE A 159 4.39 -16.00 -1.62
C PHE A 159 3.09 -16.83 -1.63
N GLU A 160 3.10 -17.98 -2.28
CA GLU A 160 1.95 -18.89 -2.33
C GLU A 160 1.55 -19.36 -0.93
N TYR A 161 2.53 -19.63 -0.06
CA TYR A 161 2.25 -19.99 1.33
C TYR A 161 1.53 -18.88 2.10
N TYR A 162 1.91 -17.61 1.89
CA TYR A 162 1.24 -16.48 2.53
C TYR A 162 -0.18 -16.27 1.99
N VAL A 163 -0.36 -16.37 0.68
CA VAL A 163 -1.70 -16.32 0.06
C VAL A 163 -2.59 -17.41 0.66
N LYS A 164 -2.16 -18.67 0.65
CA LYS A 164 -2.90 -19.79 1.24
C LYS A 164 -3.17 -19.60 2.72
N THR A 165 -2.26 -18.96 3.45
CA THR A 165 -2.44 -18.68 4.88
C THR A 165 -3.55 -17.65 5.10
N VAL A 166 -3.55 -16.56 4.33
CA VAL A 166 -4.59 -15.53 4.39
C VAL A 166 -5.94 -16.12 3.95
N ASP A 167 -6.01 -16.80 2.83
CA ASP A 167 -7.25 -17.41 2.32
C ASP A 167 -7.88 -18.38 3.33
N ARG A 168 -7.06 -19.14 4.05
CA ARG A 168 -7.52 -20.11 5.05
C ARG A 168 -7.98 -19.46 6.35
N LEU A 169 -7.28 -18.42 6.82
CA LEU A 169 -7.50 -17.83 8.15
C LEU A 169 -8.36 -16.56 8.11
N LEU A 170 -8.42 -15.91 6.97
CA LEU A 170 -9.20 -14.70 6.68
C LEU A 170 -9.90 -14.82 5.32
N PRO A 171 -10.84 -15.74 5.14
CA PRO A 171 -11.36 -16.16 3.82
C PRO A 171 -12.10 -15.07 3.04
N LYS A 172 -12.42 -13.95 3.67
CA LYS A 172 -13.03 -12.79 3.01
C LYS A 172 -12.05 -11.66 2.74
N SER A 173 -10.81 -11.80 3.20
CA SER A 173 -9.81 -10.75 3.02
C SER A 173 -9.39 -10.62 1.58
N LEU A 174 -9.13 -9.39 1.20
CA LEU A 174 -8.46 -9.05 -0.05
C LEU A 174 -6.97 -8.93 0.21
N TRP A 175 -6.16 -9.11 -0.82
CA TRP A 175 -4.73 -8.96 -0.69
C TRP A 175 -4.08 -8.44 -1.97
N CYS A 176 -2.93 -7.79 -1.81
CA CYS A 176 -2.06 -7.37 -2.89
C CYS A 176 -0.58 -7.69 -2.58
N GLY A 177 0.27 -7.56 -3.57
CA GLY A 177 1.71 -7.69 -3.40
C GLY A 177 2.44 -6.42 -3.81
N ALA A 178 3.45 -6.06 -2.99
CA ALA A 178 4.40 -4.99 -3.24
C ALA A 178 5.81 -5.58 -3.36
N GLY A 179 6.31 -5.73 -4.56
CA GLY A 179 7.66 -6.24 -4.84
C GLY A 179 8.70 -5.12 -4.82
N ILE A 180 9.75 -5.28 -4.04
CA ILE A 180 10.77 -4.25 -3.89
C ILE A 180 11.90 -4.44 -4.92
N GLY A 181 12.28 -3.35 -5.58
CA GLY A 181 13.30 -3.29 -6.61
C GLY A 181 12.97 -4.20 -7.81
N LYS A 182 13.91 -5.00 -8.24
CA LYS A 182 13.76 -5.91 -9.39
C LYS A 182 12.61 -6.92 -9.26
N ASN A 183 12.07 -7.10 -8.05
CA ASN A 183 11.03 -8.08 -7.76
C ASN A 183 9.61 -7.54 -8.06
N GLN A 184 9.43 -6.24 -8.32
CA GLN A 184 8.11 -5.64 -8.49
C GLN A 184 7.32 -6.31 -9.63
N ARG A 185 7.91 -6.42 -10.81
CA ARG A 185 7.24 -6.98 -11.98
C ARG A 185 6.83 -8.43 -11.79
N ILE A 186 7.73 -9.27 -11.29
CA ILE A 186 7.43 -10.70 -11.11
C ILE A 186 6.39 -10.92 -10.00
N LEU A 187 6.44 -10.13 -8.92
CA LEU A 187 5.44 -10.22 -7.86
C LEU A 187 4.05 -9.77 -8.36
N ASN A 188 3.99 -8.71 -9.16
CA ASN A 188 2.73 -8.28 -9.80
C ASN A 188 2.13 -9.41 -10.65
N GLU A 189 2.96 -10.12 -11.41
CA GLU A 189 2.52 -11.28 -12.21
C GLU A 189 1.96 -12.40 -11.32
N TRP A 190 2.65 -12.74 -10.22
CA TRP A 190 2.17 -13.74 -9.27
C TRP A 190 0.84 -13.34 -8.62
N CYS A 191 0.70 -12.07 -8.24
CA CYS A 191 -0.55 -11.54 -7.69
C CYS A 191 -1.71 -11.70 -8.68
N ILE A 192 -1.50 -11.28 -9.92
CA ILE A 192 -2.51 -11.37 -10.98
C ILE A 192 -2.90 -12.83 -11.24
N LYS A 193 -1.91 -13.72 -11.32
CA LYS A 193 -2.11 -15.15 -11.56
C LYS A 193 -2.91 -15.83 -10.45
N LEU A 194 -2.66 -15.48 -9.19
CA LEU A 194 -3.33 -16.09 -8.03
C LEU A 194 -4.59 -15.36 -7.58
N GLY A 195 -5.05 -14.33 -8.29
CA GLY A 195 -6.32 -13.68 -8.02
C GLY A 195 -6.26 -12.44 -7.14
N GLY A 196 -5.08 -12.02 -6.69
CA GLY A 196 -4.88 -10.82 -5.87
C GLY A 196 -4.82 -9.52 -6.66
N HIS A 197 -4.60 -8.43 -5.94
CA HIS A 197 -4.36 -7.10 -6.48
C HIS A 197 -2.86 -6.80 -6.53
N VAL A 198 -2.47 -5.69 -7.16
CA VAL A 198 -1.05 -5.33 -7.32
C VAL A 198 -0.78 -3.92 -6.83
N ARG A 199 0.40 -3.73 -6.27
CA ARG A 199 0.99 -2.41 -6.02
C ARG A 199 2.21 -2.25 -6.94
N THR A 200 2.31 -1.09 -7.60
CA THR A 200 3.44 -0.71 -8.46
C THR A 200 3.72 0.77 -8.33
N GLY A 201 4.96 1.16 -8.54
CA GLY A 201 5.37 2.57 -8.50
C GLY A 201 6.84 2.76 -8.18
N LEU A 202 7.29 4.01 -8.32
CA LEU A 202 8.69 4.42 -8.16
C LEU A 202 9.18 4.35 -6.70
N GLU A 203 8.27 4.31 -5.73
CA GLU A 203 8.64 4.07 -4.33
C GLU A 203 9.31 2.72 -4.14
N ASP A 204 8.79 1.70 -4.81
CA ASP A 204 9.22 0.32 -4.64
C ASP A 204 10.26 -0.09 -5.67
N ASN A 205 10.22 0.45 -6.90
CA ASN A 205 11.14 0.14 -7.99
C ASN A 205 11.28 1.30 -8.98
N ILE A 206 12.50 1.70 -9.26
CA ILE A 206 12.81 2.79 -10.20
C ILE A 206 13.13 2.31 -11.62
N ARG A 207 12.89 1.04 -11.95
CA ARG A 207 13.31 0.46 -13.23
C ARG A 207 12.19 -0.31 -13.92
N ILE A 208 12.14 -0.22 -15.25
CA ILE A 208 11.30 -1.07 -16.10
C ILE A 208 11.92 -2.45 -16.25
N ASP A 209 13.20 -2.49 -16.50
CA ASP A 209 14.03 -3.69 -16.68
C ASP A 209 15.41 -3.49 -16.03
N LYS A 210 16.32 -4.43 -16.28
CA LYS A 210 17.63 -4.44 -15.64
C LYS A 210 18.48 -3.20 -15.97
N GLU A 211 18.28 -2.58 -17.13
CA GLU A 211 19.11 -1.50 -17.65
C GLU A 211 18.37 -0.16 -17.72
N THR A 212 17.04 -0.18 -17.87
CA THR A 212 16.21 0.98 -18.17
C THR A 212 15.51 1.53 -16.93
N LEU A 213 15.69 2.81 -16.64
CA LEU A 213 14.90 3.51 -15.61
C LEU A 213 13.45 3.68 -16.04
N ALA A 214 12.53 3.55 -15.12
CA ALA A 214 11.13 3.88 -15.33
C ALA A 214 10.98 5.41 -15.43
N PRO A 215 10.40 5.93 -16.51
CA PRO A 215 10.25 7.38 -16.67
C PRO A 215 9.22 8.00 -15.71
N SER A 216 8.22 7.22 -15.26
CA SER A 216 7.17 7.70 -14.35
C SER A 216 6.45 6.56 -13.63
N ASN A 217 5.64 6.87 -12.60
CA ASN A 217 4.70 5.93 -11.99
C ASN A 217 3.73 5.37 -13.03
N ALA A 218 3.20 6.22 -13.90
CA ALA A 218 2.28 5.83 -14.96
C ALA A 218 2.86 4.76 -15.90
N SER A 219 4.16 4.79 -16.17
CA SER A 219 4.84 3.76 -16.98
C SER A 219 4.80 2.39 -16.30
N LEU A 220 4.98 2.33 -14.99
CA LEU A 220 4.91 1.09 -14.20
C LEU A 220 3.46 0.59 -14.09
N VAL A 221 2.48 1.49 -13.98
CA VAL A 221 1.04 1.15 -14.02
C VAL A 221 0.68 0.52 -15.37
N LYS A 222 1.17 1.06 -16.49
CA LYS A 222 0.95 0.47 -17.83
C LYS A 222 1.51 -0.95 -17.95
N ILE A 223 2.69 -1.21 -17.39
CA ILE A 223 3.27 -2.56 -17.35
C ILE A 223 2.37 -3.51 -16.54
N ALA A 224 1.89 -3.09 -15.37
CA ALA A 224 0.97 -3.91 -14.59
C ALA A 224 -0.34 -4.18 -15.34
N LYS A 225 -0.86 -3.20 -16.08
CA LYS A 225 -2.02 -3.36 -16.97
C LYS A 225 -1.77 -4.40 -18.07
N GLU A 226 -0.64 -4.35 -18.76
CA GLU A 226 -0.26 -5.31 -19.77
C GLU A 226 -0.21 -6.76 -19.22
N ILE A 227 0.29 -6.92 -17.99
CA ILE A 227 0.27 -8.23 -17.31
C ILE A 227 -1.17 -8.67 -17.03
N CYS A 228 -2.05 -7.77 -16.56
CA CYS A 228 -3.47 -8.08 -16.37
C CYS A 228 -4.13 -8.57 -17.68
N GLU A 229 -3.84 -7.92 -18.80
CA GLU A 229 -4.35 -8.30 -20.12
C GLU A 229 -3.86 -9.69 -20.56
N GLN A 230 -2.58 -10.02 -20.30
CA GLN A 230 -2.02 -11.35 -20.59
C GLN A 230 -2.73 -12.49 -19.85
N TYR A 231 -3.22 -12.23 -18.66
CA TYR A 231 -3.96 -13.19 -17.83
C TYR A 231 -5.48 -13.05 -17.95
N ASN A 232 -5.98 -12.24 -18.89
CA ASN A 232 -7.43 -11.96 -19.08
C ASN A 232 -8.11 -11.47 -17.79
N ARG A 233 -7.39 -10.72 -16.96
CA ARG A 233 -7.94 -10.10 -15.74
C ARG A 233 -8.25 -8.62 -15.99
N PRO A 234 -9.52 -8.21 -15.94
CA PRO A 234 -9.87 -6.81 -16.14
C PRO A 234 -9.35 -5.95 -15.01
N ILE A 235 -8.91 -4.74 -15.34
CA ILE A 235 -8.60 -3.72 -14.34
C ILE A 235 -9.92 -3.14 -13.81
N ALA A 236 -10.04 -3.06 -12.49
CA ALA A 236 -11.18 -2.43 -11.86
C ALA A 236 -11.18 -0.92 -12.15
N SER A 237 -12.32 -0.37 -12.54
CA SER A 237 -12.52 1.07 -12.47
C SER A 237 -12.49 1.54 -11.00
N TRP A 238 -12.27 2.84 -10.76
CA TRP A 238 -12.34 3.39 -9.40
C TRP A 238 -13.67 3.04 -8.69
N LYS A 239 -14.78 3.10 -9.42
CA LYS A 239 -16.10 2.71 -8.90
C LYS A 239 -16.11 1.24 -8.48
N LYS A 240 -15.60 0.35 -9.33
CA LYS A 240 -15.53 -1.08 -9.02
C LYS A 240 -14.56 -1.37 -7.88
N ALA A 241 -13.46 -0.63 -7.79
CA ALA A 241 -12.49 -0.75 -6.69
C ALA A 241 -13.13 -0.34 -5.34
N ARG A 242 -13.91 0.75 -5.30
CA ARG A 242 -14.67 1.15 -4.11
C ARG A 242 -15.70 0.09 -3.69
N GLU A 243 -16.42 -0.51 -4.65
CA GLU A 243 -17.35 -1.63 -4.37
C GLU A 243 -16.60 -2.83 -3.78
N ILE A 244 -15.46 -3.22 -4.37
CA ILE A 244 -14.65 -4.36 -3.91
C ILE A 244 -14.13 -4.12 -2.49
N LEU A 245 -13.73 -2.89 -2.17
CA LEU A 245 -13.18 -2.50 -0.88
C LEU A 245 -14.25 -2.04 0.13
N GLU A 246 -15.53 -2.08 -0.25
CA GLU A 246 -16.66 -1.62 0.57
C GLU A 246 -16.49 -0.16 1.07
N LEU A 247 -15.83 0.68 0.27
CA LEU A 247 -15.65 2.09 0.54
C LEU A 247 -16.88 2.87 0.05
N GLY A 248 -17.46 3.66 0.95
CA GLY A 248 -18.62 4.51 0.65
C GLY A 248 -18.35 5.67 -0.30
#